data_fb55898eea8f8a0d317b29501cb2b757
#
_entry.id   fb55898eea8f8a0d317b29501cb2b757
#
_cell.length_a   1.000
_cell.length_b   1.000
_cell.length_c   1.000
_cell.angle_alpha   90.00
_cell.angle_beta   90.00
_cell.angle_gamma   90.00
#
_symmetry.space_group_name_H-M   'P 1'
#
loop_
_entity.id
_entity.type
_entity.pdbx_description
1 polymer ?
#
loop_
_entity_poly.entity_id
_entity_poly.type
_entity_poly.pdbx_seq_one_letter_code
_entity_poly.pdbx_strand_id
1 'polypeptide(L)'
;MEPTTEQRKHRRHHVNFQGIYSSGSVQVREAIVLDLSMGGCRVASTIPMPPDTAIQLQIRPNQVAPIYVPSAIVRWASGYAFGVQFSELPEHESKALTRLLWSLPPSGQGS
;
A
#
# COMPACT_ATOMS: atom_id res chain seq x y z
N MET A 1 23.86 -7.05 -8.46
CA MET A 1 23.36 -6.73 -8.52
C MET A 1 22.32 -7.18 -8.38
N GLU A 2 21.88 -7.62 -8.31
CA GLU A 2 20.93 -8.07 -8.20
C GLU A 2 20.02 -7.95 -7.11
N PRO A 3 20.31 -7.64 -5.89
CA PRO A 3 19.34 -7.32 -4.87
C PRO A 3 18.36 -6.29 -5.32
N THR A 4 18.85 -5.33 -6.05
CA THR A 4 17.97 -4.31 -6.56
C THR A 4 16.90 -4.88 -7.46
N THR A 5 17.28 -5.83 -8.27
CA THR A 5 16.34 -6.46 -9.16
C THR A 5 15.28 -7.20 -8.40
N GLU A 6 15.65 -7.89 -7.35
CA GLU A 6 14.70 -8.60 -6.56
C GLU A 6 13.75 -7.69 -5.85
N GLN A 7 14.25 -6.57 -5.39
CA GLN A 7 13.39 -5.62 -4.72
C GLN A 7 12.38 -5.02 -5.65
N ARG A 8 12.63 -5.08 -6.93
CA ARG A 8 11.73 -4.51 -7.90
C ARG A 8 10.91 -5.52 -8.63
N LYS A 9 10.76 -6.69 -8.05
CA LYS A 9 9.96 -7.67 -8.72
C LYS A 9 8.51 -7.20 -8.86
N HIS A 10 8.05 -6.29 -8.02
CA HIS A 10 6.73 -5.70 -8.14
C HIS A 10 6.88 -4.25 -8.56
N ARG A 11 6.26 -3.90 -9.66
CA ARG A 11 6.31 -2.54 -10.16
C ARG A 11 5.51 -1.63 -9.23
N ARG A 12 6.04 -0.45 -8.97
CA ARG A 12 5.38 0.54 -8.15
C ARG A 12 4.72 1.60 -9.00
N HIS A 13 3.62 2.13 -8.51
CA HIS A 13 2.87 3.17 -9.18
C HIS A 13 2.63 4.29 -8.20
N HIS A 14 2.93 5.52 -8.59
CA HIS A 14 2.58 6.68 -7.77
C HIS A 14 1.08 6.87 -7.84
N VAL A 15 0.47 7.04 -6.69
CA VAL A 15 -0.96 7.22 -6.60
C VAL A 15 -1.26 8.27 -5.54
N ASN A 16 -2.53 8.60 -5.38
CA ASN A 16 -2.99 9.50 -4.34
C ASN A 16 -4.39 9.03 -3.98
N PHE A 17 -4.44 7.94 -3.23
CA PHE A 17 -5.71 7.34 -2.86
C PHE A 17 -5.92 7.49 -1.37
N GLN A 18 -7.18 7.58 -0.96
CA GLN A 18 -7.49 7.54 0.45
C GLN A 18 -7.14 6.18 1.01
N GLY A 19 -6.59 6.15 2.22
CA GLY A 19 -6.31 4.92 2.93
C GLY A 19 -6.98 4.94 4.29
N ILE A 20 -7.45 3.78 4.70
CA ILE A 20 -7.97 3.57 6.04
C ILE A 20 -7.23 2.38 6.61
N TYR A 21 -6.63 2.55 7.78
CA TYR A 21 -5.94 1.41 8.36
C TYR A 21 -6.26 1.33 9.85
N SER A 22 -6.08 0.14 10.39
CA SER A 22 -6.31 -0.09 11.80
C SER A 22 -5.26 -1.02 12.36
N SER A 23 -4.98 -0.87 13.63
CA SER A 23 -4.08 -1.75 14.37
C SER A 23 -4.62 -1.81 15.79
N GLY A 24 -5.08 -2.99 16.20
CA GLY A 24 -5.72 -3.10 17.49
C GLY A 24 -6.93 -2.20 17.57
N SER A 25 -6.95 -1.33 18.58
CA SER A 25 -8.08 -0.42 18.75
C SER A 25 -7.89 0.90 18.02
N VAL A 26 -6.76 1.11 17.37
CA VAL A 26 -6.49 2.36 16.64
C VAL A 26 -7.03 2.22 15.22
N GLN A 27 -7.79 3.21 14.78
CA GLN A 27 -8.26 3.26 13.41
C GLN A 27 -8.01 4.65 12.87
N VAL A 28 -7.39 4.73 11.70
CA VAL A 28 -7.06 6.00 11.04
C VAL A 28 -7.74 6.01 9.68
N ARG A 29 -8.56 7.01 9.45
CA ARG A 29 -9.35 7.11 8.23
C ARG A 29 -8.83 8.14 7.24
N GLU A 30 -7.85 8.92 7.63
CA GLU A 30 -7.41 10.05 6.81
C GLU A 30 -6.01 9.87 6.30
N ALA A 31 -5.65 8.64 6.05
CA ALA A 31 -4.35 8.35 5.48
C ALA A 31 -4.40 8.48 3.96
N ILE A 32 -3.21 8.64 3.37
CA ILE A 32 -3.07 8.75 1.92
C ILE A 32 -2.11 7.68 1.47
N VAL A 33 -2.52 6.89 0.50
CA VAL A 33 -1.66 5.91 -0.14
C VAL A 33 -0.90 6.64 -1.23
N LEU A 34 0.41 6.70 -1.11
CA LEU A 34 1.27 7.49 -1.98
C LEU A 34 1.85 6.69 -3.13
N ASP A 35 2.08 5.41 -2.92
CA ASP A 35 2.44 4.52 -4.02
C ASP A 35 1.94 3.14 -3.70
N LEU A 36 1.88 2.30 -4.72
CA LEU A 36 1.17 1.04 -4.62
C LEU A 36 1.79 0.03 -5.58
N SER A 37 1.95 -1.19 -5.10
CA SER A 37 2.39 -2.31 -5.91
C SER A 37 1.63 -3.56 -5.47
N MET A 38 1.90 -4.67 -6.14
CA MET A 38 1.28 -5.94 -5.73
C MET A 38 1.74 -6.40 -4.36
N GLY A 39 2.93 -5.96 -3.92
CA GLY A 39 3.49 -6.43 -2.66
C GLY A 39 3.32 -5.49 -1.50
N GLY A 40 2.90 -4.25 -1.73
CA GLY A 40 2.80 -3.30 -0.64
C GLY A 40 2.55 -1.90 -1.11
N CYS A 41 2.66 -0.96 -0.17
CA CYS A 41 2.40 0.44 -0.48
C CYS A 41 3.10 1.33 0.52
N ARG A 42 3.13 2.61 0.21
CA ARG A 42 3.61 3.64 1.13
C ARG A 42 2.43 4.51 1.52
N VAL A 43 2.33 4.79 2.80
CA VAL A 43 1.19 5.50 3.37
C VAL A 43 1.69 6.71 4.13
N ALA A 44 1.00 7.84 3.98
CA ALA A 44 1.24 9.03 4.79
C ALA A 44 0.08 9.22 5.74
N SER A 45 0.39 9.57 6.98
CA SER A 45 -0.64 9.72 8.00
C SER A 45 -0.10 10.60 9.12
N THR A 46 -0.99 11.29 9.80
CA THR A 46 -0.59 12.04 10.99
C THR A 46 -0.37 11.12 12.18
N ILE A 47 -0.72 9.84 12.06
CA ILE A 47 -0.49 8.85 13.12
C ILE A 47 0.23 7.67 12.46
N PRO A 48 1.53 7.83 12.15
CA PRO A 48 2.25 6.74 11.50
C PRO A 48 2.47 5.59 12.49
N MET A 49 2.52 4.39 11.94
CA MET A 49 2.73 3.20 12.75
C MET A 49 4.21 2.83 12.75
N PRO A 50 4.73 2.37 13.88
CA PRO A 50 6.14 1.97 13.92
C PRO A 50 6.38 0.67 13.15
N PRO A 51 7.65 0.41 12.79
CA PRO A 51 7.98 -0.85 12.12
C PRO A 51 7.52 -2.05 12.92
N ASP A 52 7.23 -3.11 12.21
CA ASP A 52 6.80 -4.40 12.76
C ASP A 52 5.40 -4.38 13.33
N THR A 53 4.66 -3.32 13.09
CA THR A 53 3.26 -3.27 13.50
C THR A 53 2.41 -3.99 12.47
N ALA A 54 1.53 -4.87 12.93
CA ALA A 54 0.55 -5.52 12.06
C ALA A 54 -0.64 -4.60 11.90
N ILE A 55 -1.09 -4.41 10.68
CA ILE A 55 -2.23 -3.56 10.40
C ILE A 55 -3.17 -4.22 9.41
N GLN A 56 -4.38 -3.70 9.36
CA GLN A 56 -5.33 -3.97 8.30
C GLN A 56 -5.48 -2.68 7.52
N LEU A 57 -5.62 -2.81 6.22
CA LEU A 57 -5.61 -1.63 5.35
C LEU A 57 -6.72 -1.72 4.34
N GLN A 58 -7.37 -0.59 4.09
CA GLN A 58 -8.32 -0.46 3.01
C GLN A 58 -7.82 0.64 2.09
N ILE A 59 -7.68 0.32 0.82
CA ILE A 59 -7.26 1.29 -0.19
C ILE A 59 -8.50 1.70 -0.96
N ARG A 60 -8.74 2.99 -1.03
CA ARG A 60 -9.95 3.52 -1.65
C ARG A 60 -9.59 4.33 -2.89
N PRO A 61 -9.45 3.66 -4.04
CA PRO A 61 -9.17 4.37 -5.29
C PRO A 61 -10.40 5.17 -5.72
N ASN A 62 -10.17 6.10 -6.63
CA ASN A 62 -11.28 6.85 -7.21
C ASN A 62 -12.04 5.95 -8.18
N GLN A 63 -13.36 5.97 -8.11
CA GLN A 63 -14.22 5.40 -9.13
C GLN A 63 -14.20 3.88 -9.24
N VAL A 64 -13.52 3.20 -8.32
CA VAL A 64 -13.57 1.74 -8.26
C VAL A 64 -13.78 1.33 -6.82
N ALA A 65 -14.13 0.07 -6.63
CA ALA A 65 -14.40 -0.44 -5.30
C ALA A 65 -13.13 -0.43 -4.44
N PRO A 66 -13.27 -0.26 -3.14
CA PRO A 66 -12.10 -0.33 -2.25
C PRO A 66 -11.47 -1.71 -2.28
N ILE A 67 -10.17 -1.73 -2.02
CA ILE A 67 -9.42 -2.97 -1.93
C ILE A 67 -9.05 -3.18 -0.47
N TYR A 68 -9.36 -4.33 0.06
CA TYR A 68 -9.14 -4.62 1.46
C TYR A 68 -7.95 -5.55 1.63
N VAL A 69 -7.00 -5.15 2.46
CA VAL A 69 -5.81 -5.93 2.79
C VAL A 69 -5.94 -6.33 4.25
N PRO A 70 -6.36 -7.57 4.53
CA PRO A 70 -6.64 -7.96 5.91
C PRO A 70 -5.41 -8.16 6.77
N SER A 71 -4.24 -8.29 6.17
CA SER A 71 -3.03 -8.54 6.94
C SER A 71 -1.85 -7.91 6.24
N ALA A 72 -1.20 -6.98 6.93
CA ALA A 72 -0.02 -6.28 6.41
C ALA A 72 0.89 -5.92 7.58
N ILE A 73 2.15 -5.69 7.26
CA ILE A 73 3.16 -5.37 8.27
C ILE A 73 3.85 -4.09 7.86
N VAL A 74 4.02 -3.17 8.82
CA VAL A 74 4.81 -1.97 8.61
C VAL A 74 6.27 -2.36 8.58
N ARG A 75 6.99 -2.02 7.51
CA ARG A 75 8.38 -2.39 7.36
C ARG A 75 9.34 -1.27 7.71
N TRP A 76 8.93 -0.02 7.50
CA TRP A 76 9.75 1.12 7.87
C TRP A 76 8.81 2.29 8.17
N ALA A 77 9.33 3.26 8.91
CA ALA A 77 8.60 4.48 9.22
C ALA A 77 9.58 5.64 9.20
N SER A 78 9.16 6.77 8.66
CA SER A 78 9.99 7.96 8.59
C SER A 78 9.07 9.17 8.53
N GLY A 79 9.12 10.01 9.58
CA GLY A 79 8.25 11.17 9.64
C GLY A 79 6.79 10.74 9.67
N TYR A 80 6.03 11.28 8.75
CA TYR A 80 4.60 10.95 8.64
C TYR A 80 4.32 9.87 7.62
N ALA A 81 5.35 9.17 7.16
CA ALA A 81 5.18 8.13 6.15
C ALA A 81 5.66 6.79 6.68
N PHE A 82 5.08 5.73 6.18
CA PHE A 82 5.54 4.39 6.51
C PHE A 82 5.27 3.46 5.35
N GLY A 83 6.11 2.44 5.24
CA GLY A 83 6.00 1.45 4.17
C GLY A 83 5.36 0.20 4.70
N VAL A 84 4.46 -0.36 3.90
CA VAL A 84 3.64 -1.50 4.28
C VAL A 84 3.88 -2.63 3.31
N GLN A 85 4.11 -3.81 3.83
CA GLN A 85 4.19 -5.03 3.03
C GLN A 85 2.92 -5.83 3.28
N PHE A 86 2.24 -6.23 2.20
CA PHE A 86 1.05 -7.06 2.34
C PHE A 86 1.49 -8.46 2.74
N SER A 87 0.94 -8.96 3.84
CA SER A 87 1.25 -10.30 4.31
C SER A 87 0.31 -11.31 3.70
N GLU A 88 -0.93 -10.89 3.49
CA GLU A 88 -1.94 -11.79 3.00
C GLU A 88 -2.93 -10.98 2.18
N LEU A 89 -3.18 -11.43 0.96
CA LEU A 89 -4.11 -10.74 0.09
C LEU A 89 -5.00 -11.81 -0.54
N PRO A 90 -6.28 -11.86 -0.13
CA PRO A 90 -7.18 -12.86 -0.70
C PRO A 90 -7.25 -12.75 -2.21
N GLU A 91 -7.56 -13.84 -2.86
CA GLU A 91 -7.54 -13.88 -4.31
C GLU A 91 -8.45 -12.83 -4.93
N HIS A 92 -9.61 -12.64 -4.37
CA HIS A 92 -10.54 -11.63 -4.86
C HIS A 92 -9.91 -10.24 -4.82
N GLU A 93 -9.23 -9.91 -3.72
CA GLU A 93 -8.60 -8.61 -3.58
C GLU A 93 -7.36 -8.52 -4.45
N SER A 94 -6.64 -9.61 -4.59
CA SER A 94 -5.46 -9.65 -5.45
C SER A 94 -5.84 -9.38 -6.90
N LYS A 95 -6.94 -9.93 -7.34
CA LYS A 95 -7.42 -9.68 -8.70
C LYS A 95 -7.85 -8.23 -8.88
N ALA A 96 -8.51 -7.68 -7.87
CA ALA A 96 -8.93 -6.28 -7.93
C ALA A 96 -7.71 -5.37 -7.98
N LEU A 97 -6.70 -5.66 -7.17
CA LEU A 97 -5.48 -4.87 -7.17
C LEU A 97 -4.76 -4.97 -8.50
N THR A 98 -4.70 -6.16 -9.07
CA THR A 98 -4.08 -6.36 -10.37
C THR A 98 -4.76 -5.48 -11.43
N ARG A 99 -6.09 -5.50 -11.46
CA ARG A 99 -6.82 -4.68 -12.42
C ARG A 99 -6.55 -3.21 -12.23
N LEU A 100 -6.52 -2.77 -10.97
CA LEU A 100 -6.24 -1.37 -10.68
C LEU A 100 -4.87 -0.97 -11.19
N LEU A 101 -3.85 -1.77 -10.88
CA LEU A 101 -2.49 -1.42 -11.26
C LEU A 101 -2.30 -1.44 -12.77
N TRP A 102 -3.00 -2.32 -13.47
CA TRP A 102 -2.93 -2.34 -14.92
C TRP A 102 -3.48 -1.06 -15.53
N SER A 103 -4.38 -0.38 -14.84
CA SER A 103 -4.99 0.84 -15.34
C SER A 103 -4.15 2.07 -15.04
N LEU A 104 -3.08 1.95 -14.28
CA LEU A 104 -2.28 3.08 -13.85
C LEU A 104 -0.98 3.16 -14.64
N PRO A 105 -0.48 4.38 -14.91
CA PRO A 105 0.83 4.50 -15.53
C PRO A 105 1.91 4.09 -14.54
N PRO A 106 2.98 3.45 -15.01
CA PRO A 106 4.06 3.07 -14.10
C PRO A 106 4.78 4.29 -13.55
N SER A 107 5.20 4.20 -12.29
CA SER A 107 5.97 5.25 -11.67
C SER A 107 7.31 5.39 -12.37
N GLY A 108 7.76 6.62 -12.49
CA GLY A 108 9.02 6.87 -13.16
C GLY A 108 8.94 6.86 -14.65
N GLN A 109 7.79 6.53 -15.18
CA GLN A 109 7.62 6.51 -16.59
C GLN A 109 7.58 7.95 -17.04
N GLY A 110 8.33 8.35 -17.91
CA GLY A 110 8.33 9.74 -18.32
C GLY A 110 9.19 10.63 -17.45
N SER A 111 9.79 10.05 -16.46
CA SER A 111 10.73 10.85 -15.71
C SER A 111 12.06 10.82 -16.37
#